data_27ac97cb400899db1b90e1b5afe72c81
#
_entry.id   27ac97cb400899db1b90e1b5afe72c81
#
_cell.length_a   1.000
_cell.length_b   1.000
_cell.length_c   1.000
_cell.angle_alpha   90.00
_cell.angle_beta   90.00
_cell.angle_gamma   90.00
#
_symmetry.space_group_name_H-M   'P 1'
#
loop_
_entity.id
_entity.type
_entity.pdbx_description
1 polymer ?
#
loop_
_entity_poly.entity_id
_entity_poly.type
_entity_poly.pdbx_seq_one_letter_code
_entity_poly.pdbx_strand_id
1 'polypeptide(L)'
;MAKQPSVAVGIDIGTRFIKVAEVRAGKPPVLTNVGIAPTPEGAVDAGGILDKNAVAAALKRLLAESGISTKQAIFSIAGQNAVVVRVLEVPRMNPSELRTHMDWEIQRNIPFADPRVQSAYEIVHRPGEDPNDPNMEVVLAVAQQDAVDGLVDIADKVGLEPYAIDVEPLALGRSLILSQPDMQQGAVAVINLGANATSIDIYDRGLLSFPRVLPTGGDMMTRAVAERLMLPEAEAEQLKVQLAEVLMDQVPLGTPFGAPGGGFYTPTLGGVPPTPPAGMPFAGSESAPMPGLDMPGGEAETPPEVPPSPFAAEPSPEPGLPAAQPAADARKVQVFQAIYPLLEELVSEIRRSVEYFRSRHTGADIGQILLCGGGAVIPNLDQFIATSIGIPTSVANPLRGVQLNVRRHGPEYVASHAHLLAVAIGMGLHPCF
;
A
#
# COMPACT_ATOMS: atom_id res chain seq x y z
N MET A 1 14.05 -16.14 -28.23
CA MET A 1 13.39 -15.09 -27.42
C MET A 1 12.02 -14.82 -28.05
N ALA A 2 10.95 -14.83 -27.24
CA ALA A 2 9.63 -14.44 -27.73
C ALA A 2 9.68 -12.96 -28.15
N LYS A 3 8.96 -12.62 -29.23
CA LYS A 3 8.89 -11.22 -29.70
C LYS A 3 8.17 -10.38 -28.66
N GLN A 4 8.77 -9.26 -28.27
CA GLN A 4 8.12 -8.32 -27.34
C GLN A 4 6.76 -7.85 -27.92
N PRO A 5 5.69 -7.84 -27.10
CA PRO A 5 4.39 -7.40 -27.56
C PRO A 5 4.39 -5.89 -27.84
N SER A 6 3.74 -5.49 -28.94
CA SER A 6 3.58 -4.07 -29.26
C SER A 6 2.50 -3.37 -28.43
N VAL A 7 1.58 -4.13 -27.85
CA VAL A 7 0.53 -3.67 -26.91
C VAL A 7 0.41 -4.70 -25.81
N ALA A 8 0.37 -4.24 -24.57
CA ALA A 8 0.19 -5.10 -23.40
C ALA A 8 -0.73 -4.44 -22.37
N VAL A 9 -1.44 -5.25 -21.59
CA VAL A 9 -2.19 -4.79 -20.44
C VAL A 9 -1.45 -5.11 -19.15
N GLY A 10 -1.14 -4.09 -18.38
CA GLY A 10 -0.66 -4.24 -17.01
C GLY A 10 -1.85 -4.42 -16.07
N ILE A 11 -1.75 -5.39 -15.19
CA ILE A 11 -2.81 -5.79 -14.26
C ILE A 11 -2.27 -5.77 -12.85
N ASP A 12 -2.90 -4.98 -11.99
CA ASP A 12 -2.60 -4.89 -10.57
C ASP A 12 -3.85 -5.29 -9.77
N ILE A 13 -3.75 -6.42 -9.06
CA ILE A 13 -4.81 -6.98 -8.24
C ILE A 13 -4.50 -6.67 -6.77
N GLY A 14 -5.08 -5.57 -6.27
CA GLY A 14 -4.95 -5.19 -4.87
C GLY A 14 -6.14 -5.65 -4.02
N THR A 15 -6.03 -5.50 -2.69
CA THR A 15 -7.07 -5.89 -1.74
C THR A 15 -8.36 -5.07 -1.86
N ARG A 16 -8.28 -3.81 -2.28
CA ARG A 16 -9.44 -2.91 -2.44
C ARG A 16 -9.84 -2.69 -3.88
N PHE A 17 -8.88 -2.67 -4.81
CA PHE A 17 -9.14 -2.39 -6.22
C PHE A 17 -8.33 -3.28 -7.12
N ILE A 18 -8.96 -3.74 -8.22
CA ILE A 18 -8.29 -4.27 -9.40
C ILE A 18 -8.10 -3.12 -10.37
N LYS A 19 -6.87 -2.92 -10.84
CA LYS A 19 -6.50 -1.85 -11.75
C LYS A 19 -5.89 -2.42 -13.01
N VAL A 20 -6.24 -1.85 -14.17
CA VAL A 20 -5.72 -2.27 -15.47
C VAL A 20 -5.29 -1.06 -16.28
N ALA A 21 -4.20 -1.19 -17.02
CA ALA A 21 -3.68 -0.17 -17.92
C ALA A 21 -3.15 -0.79 -19.19
N GLU A 22 -3.74 -0.47 -20.34
CA GLU A 22 -3.26 -0.92 -21.64
C GLU A 22 -2.29 0.08 -22.22
N VAL A 23 -1.07 -0.36 -22.47
CA VAL A 23 0.02 0.45 -23.01
C VAL A 23 0.46 -0.10 -24.35
N ARG A 24 0.56 0.78 -25.34
CA ARG A 24 1.19 0.50 -26.62
C ARG A 24 2.64 0.99 -26.59
N ALA A 25 3.56 0.09 -26.89
CA ALA A 25 4.98 0.40 -26.98
C ALA A 25 5.24 1.47 -28.07
N GLY A 26 6.14 2.39 -27.78
CA GLY A 26 6.51 3.52 -28.64
C GLY A 26 7.51 4.45 -27.96
N LYS A 27 7.87 5.53 -28.62
CA LYS A 27 8.74 6.60 -28.10
C LYS A 27 8.09 7.96 -28.34
N PRO A 28 7.31 8.51 -27.40
CA PRO A 28 6.96 7.93 -26.08
C PRO A 28 5.95 6.78 -26.18
N PRO A 29 5.84 5.91 -25.14
CA PRO A 29 4.77 4.93 -25.03
C PRO A 29 3.40 5.58 -24.90
N VAL A 30 2.35 4.88 -25.33
CA VAL A 30 0.98 5.43 -25.39
C VAL A 30 0.06 4.64 -24.47
N LEU A 31 -0.53 5.30 -23.47
CA LEU A 31 -1.59 4.76 -22.64
C LEU A 31 -2.91 4.81 -23.42
N THR A 32 -3.47 3.65 -23.76
CA THR A 32 -4.64 3.54 -24.64
C THR A 32 -5.95 3.30 -23.92
N ASN A 33 -5.92 2.57 -22.82
CA ASN A 33 -7.07 2.31 -21.96
C ASN A 33 -6.63 2.14 -20.49
N VAL A 34 -7.52 2.51 -19.57
CA VAL A 34 -7.37 2.27 -18.13
C VAL A 34 -8.68 1.80 -17.55
N GLY A 35 -8.62 1.10 -16.42
CA GLY A 35 -9.81 0.73 -15.66
C GLY A 35 -9.48 0.46 -14.20
N ILE A 36 -10.45 0.77 -13.33
CA ILE A 36 -10.40 0.51 -11.90
C ILE A 36 -11.75 -0.08 -11.50
N ALA A 37 -11.73 -1.20 -10.79
CA ALA A 37 -12.92 -1.81 -10.22
C ALA A 37 -12.67 -2.23 -8.78
N PRO A 38 -13.68 -2.24 -7.92
CA PRO A 38 -13.57 -2.83 -6.59
C PRO A 38 -13.17 -4.31 -6.68
N THR A 39 -12.24 -4.72 -5.84
CA THR A 39 -11.95 -6.14 -5.62
C THR A 39 -13.14 -6.77 -4.89
N PRO A 40 -13.60 -7.96 -5.28
CA PRO A 40 -14.65 -8.65 -4.56
C PRO A 40 -14.27 -8.86 -3.09
N GLU A 41 -15.21 -8.64 -2.20
CA GLU A 41 -15.00 -8.72 -0.76
C GLU A 41 -14.47 -10.11 -0.35
N GLY A 42 -13.42 -10.13 0.46
CA GLY A 42 -12.79 -11.36 0.91
C GLY A 42 -12.04 -12.16 -0.15
N ALA A 43 -11.97 -11.68 -1.41
CA ALA A 43 -11.28 -12.42 -2.47
C ALA A 43 -9.76 -12.23 -2.50
N VAL A 44 -9.25 -11.17 -1.87
CA VAL A 44 -7.81 -10.86 -1.76
C VAL A 44 -7.52 -10.32 -0.37
N ASP A 45 -6.45 -10.82 0.25
CA ASP A 45 -5.96 -10.35 1.55
C ASP A 45 -4.45 -10.05 1.53
N ALA A 46 -3.85 -9.88 2.71
CA ALA A 46 -2.40 -9.67 2.86
C ALA A 46 -1.55 -10.85 2.37
N GLY A 47 -2.11 -12.04 2.38
CA GLY A 47 -1.44 -13.28 1.93
C GLY A 47 -1.51 -13.48 0.42
N GLY A 48 -2.45 -12.81 -0.26
CA GLY A 48 -2.64 -12.94 -1.70
C GLY A 48 -4.10 -13.19 -2.11
N ILE A 49 -4.30 -13.90 -3.22
CA ILE A 49 -5.62 -14.15 -3.82
C ILE A 49 -6.25 -15.40 -3.21
N LEU A 50 -7.39 -15.23 -2.52
CA LEU A 50 -8.16 -16.29 -1.86
C LEU A 50 -9.24 -16.88 -2.78
N ASP A 51 -9.98 -16.03 -3.52
CA ASP A 51 -11.00 -16.47 -4.48
C ASP A 51 -10.64 -16.06 -5.91
N LYS A 52 -9.95 -16.97 -6.59
CA LYS A 52 -9.55 -16.81 -7.99
C LYS A 52 -10.74 -16.65 -8.95
N ASN A 53 -11.90 -17.27 -8.63
CA ASN A 53 -13.08 -17.20 -9.51
C ASN A 53 -13.75 -15.83 -9.43
N ALA A 54 -13.91 -15.29 -8.22
CA ALA A 54 -14.46 -13.96 -8.02
C ALA A 54 -13.55 -12.89 -8.65
N VAL A 55 -12.21 -12.99 -8.45
CA VAL A 55 -11.24 -12.08 -9.06
C VAL A 55 -11.27 -12.17 -10.59
N ALA A 56 -11.28 -13.38 -11.17
CA ALA A 56 -11.35 -13.57 -12.62
C ALA A 56 -12.62 -12.97 -13.22
N ALA A 57 -13.79 -13.16 -12.57
CA ALA A 57 -15.05 -12.58 -13.01
C ALA A 57 -15.03 -11.04 -12.97
N ALA A 58 -14.49 -10.45 -11.90
CA ALA A 58 -14.34 -9.00 -11.76
C ALA A 58 -13.38 -8.44 -12.83
N LEU A 59 -12.21 -9.08 -13.00
CA LEU A 59 -11.20 -8.68 -14.00
C LEU A 59 -11.77 -8.76 -15.43
N LYS A 60 -12.47 -9.85 -15.77
CA LYS A 60 -13.08 -10.02 -17.10
C LYS A 60 -14.07 -8.90 -17.40
N ARG A 61 -14.90 -8.54 -16.44
CA ARG A 61 -15.84 -7.41 -16.57
C ARG A 61 -15.09 -6.09 -16.73
N LEU A 62 -14.09 -5.83 -15.88
CA LEU A 62 -13.30 -4.62 -15.93
C LEU A 62 -12.61 -4.43 -17.28
N LEU A 63 -12.00 -5.46 -17.86
CA LEU A 63 -11.37 -5.41 -19.18
C LEU A 63 -12.40 -5.06 -20.27
N ALA A 64 -13.60 -5.65 -20.24
CA ALA A 64 -14.67 -5.36 -21.19
C ALA A 64 -15.17 -3.92 -21.08
N GLU A 65 -15.43 -3.45 -19.86
CA GLU A 65 -15.88 -2.07 -19.57
C GLU A 65 -14.83 -1.03 -19.96
N SER A 66 -13.56 -1.34 -19.73
CA SER A 66 -12.42 -0.47 -20.11
C SER A 66 -12.12 -0.50 -21.62
N GLY A 67 -12.71 -1.41 -22.38
CA GLY A 67 -12.46 -1.56 -23.80
C GLY A 67 -11.09 -2.13 -24.14
N ILE A 68 -10.48 -2.86 -23.22
CA ILE A 68 -9.19 -3.54 -23.39
C ILE A 68 -9.42 -4.84 -24.14
N SER A 69 -8.75 -4.99 -25.28
CA SER A 69 -8.89 -6.15 -26.16
C SER A 69 -7.59 -6.94 -26.37
N THR A 70 -6.44 -6.39 -25.95
CA THR A 70 -5.17 -7.13 -26.00
C THR A 70 -5.23 -8.34 -25.07
N LYS A 71 -4.64 -9.44 -25.50
CA LYS A 71 -4.51 -10.65 -24.69
C LYS A 71 -3.19 -10.71 -23.95
N GLN A 72 -2.18 -9.97 -24.39
CA GLN A 72 -0.85 -9.96 -23.78
C GLN A 72 -0.93 -9.21 -22.44
N ALA A 73 -0.74 -9.92 -21.34
CA ALA A 73 -0.91 -9.40 -19.99
C ALA A 73 0.38 -9.50 -19.19
N ILE A 74 0.64 -8.47 -18.39
CA ILE A 74 1.67 -8.48 -17.36
C ILE A 74 0.97 -8.31 -16.02
N PHE A 75 1.10 -9.31 -15.15
CA PHE A 75 0.50 -9.29 -13.82
C PHE A 75 1.49 -8.82 -12.78
N SER A 76 1.02 -7.97 -11.86
CA SER A 76 1.73 -7.69 -10.62
C SER A 76 1.52 -8.83 -9.64
N ILE A 77 2.62 -9.40 -9.12
CA ILE A 77 2.55 -10.25 -7.93
C ILE A 77 2.81 -9.39 -6.70
N ALA A 78 1.90 -9.44 -5.75
CA ALA A 78 1.94 -8.68 -4.51
C ALA A 78 1.47 -9.55 -3.34
N GLY A 79 1.75 -9.09 -2.11
CA GLY A 79 1.41 -9.79 -0.88
C GLY A 79 2.66 -10.11 -0.07
N GLN A 80 2.64 -9.79 1.22
CA GLN A 80 3.81 -9.95 2.10
C GLN A 80 4.27 -11.39 2.23
N ASN A 81 3.33 -12.34 2.11
CA ASN A 81 3.61 -13.77 2.18
C ASN A 81 3.72 -14.41 0.78
N ALA A 82 3.52 -13.65 -0.30
CA ALA A 82 3.50 -14.17 -1.65
C ALA A 82 4.82 -13.91 -2.40
N VAL A 83 5.45 -12.77 -2.17
CA VAL A 83 6.67 -12.37 -2.89
C VAL A 83 7.60 -11.55 -2.00
N VAL A 84 8.91 -11.76 -2.19
CA VAL A 84 9.98 -10.95 -1.60
C VAL A 84 10.89 -10.44 -2.70
N VAL A 85 11.21 -9.16 -2.65
CA VAL A 85 12.19 -8.53 -3.52
C VAL A 85 13.33 -8.00 -2.66
N ARG A 86 14.57 -8.23 -3.09
CA ARG A 86 15.77 -7.76 -2.40
C ARG A 86 16.82 -7.27 -3.41
N VAL A 87 17.60 -6.29 -3.01
CA VAL A 87 18.85 -5.94 -3.68
C VAL A 87 19.98 -6.50 -2.81
N LEU A 88 20.74 -7.40 -3.38
CA LEU A 88 21.84 -8.09 -2.71
C LEU A 88 23.16 -7.58 -3.26
N GLU A 89 24.11 -7.35 -2.37
CA GLU A 89 25.51 -7.11 -2.73
C GLU A 89 26.25 -8.45 -2.64
N VAL A 90 26.79 -8.92 -3.76
CA VAL A 90 27.48 -10.20 -3.85
C VAL A 90 28.88 -10.01 -4.46
N PRO A 91 29.85 -10.86 -4.15
CA PRO A 91 31.16 -10.79 -4.80
C PRO A 91 31.04 -10.86 -6.33
N ARG A 92 31.85 -10.07 -7.03
CA ARG A 92 31.87 -10.11 -8.51
C ARG A 92 32.39 -11.44 -8.99
N MET A 93 31.63 -12.11 -9.84
CA MET A 93 31.91 -13.46 -10.34
C MET A 93 31.37 -13.64 -11.77
N ASN A 94 31.78 -14.69 -12.43
CA ASN A 94 31.25 -15.01 -13.75
C ASN A 94 29.79 -15.54 -13.68
N PRO A 95 29.05 -15.56 -14.82
CA PRO A 95 27.64 -15.97 -14.82
C PRO A 95 27.37 -17.40 -14.32
N SER A 96 28.33 -18.32 -14.48
CA SER A 96 28.17 -19.70 -14.00
C SER A 96 28.31 -19.80 -12.49
N GLU A 97 29.29 -19.10 -11.93
CA GLU A 97 29.48 -18.98 -10.49
C GLU A 97 28.34 -18.24 -9.84
N LEU A 98 27.85 -17.15 -10.46
CA LEU A 98 26.70 -16.39 -9.99
C LEU A 98 25.46 -17.28 -9.88
N ARG A 99 25.18 -18.13 -10.85
CA ARG A 99 24.03 -19.04 -10.79
C ARG A 99 24.09 -19.92 -9.53
N THR A 100 25.24 -20.56 -9.27
CA THR A 100 25.41 -21.43 -8.10
C THR A 100 25.33 -20.62 -6.80
N HIS A 101 25.89 -19.42 -6.78
CA HIS A 101 25.78 -18.51 -5.63
C HIS A 101 24.35 -18.09 -5.35
N MET A 102 23.60 -17.75 -6.40
CA MET A 102 22.20 -17.32 -6.28
C MET A 102 21.28 -18.47 -5.82
N ASP A 103 21.55 -19.73 -6.22
CA ASP A 103 20.81 -20.88 -5.68
C ASP A 103 20.91 -20.97 -4.16
N TRP A 104 22.08 -20.66 -3.60
CA TRP A 104 22.28 -20.60 -2.16
C TRP A 104 21.64 -19.36 -1.52
N GLU A 105 21.79 -18.17 -2.14
CA GLU A 105 21.15 -16.93 -1.66
C GLU A 105 19.62 -17.03 -1.68
N ILE A 106 19.04 -17.67 -2.70
CA ILE A 106 17.61 -17.92 -2.76
C ILE A 106 17.16 -18.75 -1.56
N GLN A 107 17.82 -19.88 -1.29
CA GLN A 107 17.47 -20.75 -0.14
C GLN A 107 17.59 -20.00 1.20
N ARG A 108 18.61 -19.16 1.35
CA ARG A 108 18.84 -18.36 2.57
C ARG A 108 17.80 -17.25 2.74
N ASN A 109 17.27 -16.71 1.65
CA ASN A 109 16.35 -15.59 1.65
C ASN A 109 14.87 -15.96 1.52
N ILE A 110 14.53 -17.26 1.49
CA ILE A 110 13.14 -17.73 1.46
C ILE A 110 12.50 -17.50 2.85
N PRO A 111 11.53 -16.58 2.99
CA PRO A 111 10.84 -16.37 4.26
C PRO A 111 9.55 -17.21 4.37
N PHE A 112 9.30 -18.10 3.38
CA PHE A 112 8.05 -18.82 3.26
C PHE A 112 8.12 -20.18 3.92
N ALA A 113 6.99 -20.63 4.48
CA ALA A 113 6.88 -21.98 5.06
C ALA A 113 6.91 -23.08 3.97
N ASP A 114 6.35 -22.82 2.79
CA ASP A 114 6.43 -23.70 1.63
C ASP A 114 7.71 -23.41 0.84
N PRO A 115 8.60 -24.39 0.64
CA PRO A 115 9.84 -24.22 -0.11
C PRO A 115 9.62 -24.15 -1.63
N ARG A 116 8.41 -24.39 -2.14
CA ARG A 116 8.11 -24.29 -3.57
C ARG A 116 8.03 -22.83 -3.98
N VAL A 117 9.07 -22.37 -4.66
CA VAL A 117 9.19 -20.97 -5.08
C VAL A 117 9.55 -20.86 -6.55
N GLN A 118 9.12 -19.77 -7.16
CA GLN A 118 9.68 -19.23 -8.40
C GLN A 118 10.63 -18.10 -8.05
N SER A 119 11.77 -18.05 -8.67
CA SER A 119 12.76 -17.01 -8.45
C SER A 119 13.31 -16.47 -9.76
N ALA A 120 13.62 -15.19 -9.74
CA ALA A 120 14.34 -14.51 -10.83
C ALA A 120 15.34 -13.53 -10.21
N TYR A 121 16.46 -13.35 -10.86
CA TYR A 121 17.45 -12.35 -10.46
C TYR A 121 18.11 -11.72 -11.68
N GLU A 122 18.58 -10.49 -11.51
CA GLU A 122 19.31 -9.75 -12.55
C GLU A 122 20.39 -8.87 -11.92
N ILE A 123 21.54 -8.78 -12.61
CA ILE A 123 22.64 -7.92 -12.17
C ILE A 123 22.26 -6.47 -12.43
N VAL A 124 22.44 -5.62 -11.43
CA VAL A 124 22.21 -4.18 -11.52
C VAL A 124 23.47 -3.50 -12.02
N HIS A 125 23.39 -2.88 -13.19
CA HIS A 125 24.50 -2.10 -13.76
C HIS A 125 24.25 -0.61 -13.57
N ARG A 126 24.86 -0.01 -12.52
CA ARG A 126 24.66 1.41 -12.25
C ARG A 126 25.53 2.29 -13.14
N PRO A 127 25.00 3.42 -13.63
CA PRO A 127 25.82 4.41 -14.34
C PRO A 127 27.00 4.90 -13.46
N GLY A 128 28.22 4.77 -13.98
CA GLY A 128 29.45 5.17 -13.27
C GLY A 128 29.93 4.17 -12.22
N GLU A 129 29.45 2.94 -12.22
CA GLU A 129 30.00 1.83 -11.44
C GLU A 129 31.46 1.59 -11.80
N ASP A 130 32.31 1.39 -10.77
CA ASP A 130 33.71 0.98 -10.99
C ASP A 130 33.73 -0.48 -11.49
N PRO A 131 34.25 -0.74 -12.70
CA PRO A 131 34.37 -2.11 -13.21
C PRO A 131 35.27 -3.02 -12.36
N ASN A 132 36.14 -2.43 -11.53
CA ASN A 132 37.04 -3.16 -10.65
C ASN A 132 36.50 -3.32 -9.21
N ASP A 133 35.26 -2.87 -8.95
CA ASP A 133 34.62 -3.10 -7.66
C ASP A 133 34.57 -4.62 -7.41
N PRO A 134 35.08 -5.11 -6.27
CA PRO A 134 35.05 -6.54 -5.95
C PRO A 134 33.64 -7.08 -5.77
N ASN A 135 32.64 -6.21 -5.60
CA ASN A 135 31.24 -6.56 -5.43
C ASN A 135 30.40 -6.14 -6.65
N MET A 136 29.23 -6.73 -6.77
CA MET A 136 28.18 -6.33 -7.71
C MET A 136 26.82 -6.43 -7.04
N GLU A 137 25.88 -5.62 -7.48
CA GLU A 137 24.50 -5.67 -7.00
C GLU A 137 23.65 -6.59 -7.86
N VAL A 138 22.74 -7.33 -7.20
CA VAL A 138 21.80 -8.22 -7.86
C VAL A 138 20.42 -7.96 -7.28
N VAL A 139 19.42 -7.67 -8.14
CA VAL A 139 18.01 -7.70 -7.74
C VAL A 139 17.54 -9.15 -7.78
N LEU A 140 17.02 -9.62 -6.65
CA LEU A 140 16.43 -10.93 -6.48
C LEU A 140 14.93 -10.80 -6.18
N ALA A 141 14.10 -11.51 -6.92
CA ALA A 141 12.69 -11.71 -6.61
C ALA A 141 12.44 -13.20 -6.35
N VAL A 142 11.76 -13.51 -5.24
CA VAL A 142 11.35 -14.86 -4.88
C VAL A 142 9.86 -14.84 -4.58
N ALA A 143 9.09 -15.63 -5.29
CA ALA A 143 7.64 -15.73 -5.14
C ALA A 143 7.20 -17.15 -4.79
N GLN A 144 6.15 -17.30 -4.00
CA GLN A 144 5.54 -18.60 -3.76
C GLN A 144 4.95 -19.15 -5.08
N GLN A 145 5.19 -20.45 -5.34
CA GLN A 145 4.67 -21.13 -6.53
C GLN A 145 3.15 -21.00 -6.65
N ASP A 146 2.43 -21.22 -5.56
CA ASP A 146 0.97 -21.19 -5.53
C ASP A 146 0.41 -19.78 -5.85
N ALA A 147 1.14 -18.71 -5.51
CA ALA A 147 0.77 -17.35 -5.87
C ALA A 147 0.95 -17.09 -7.38
N VAL A 148 2.04 -17.58 -7.95
CA VAL A 148 2.30 -17.51 -9.40
C VAL A 148 1.25 -18.31 -10.17
N ASP A 149 1.01 -19.57 -9.78
CA ASP A 149 0.00 -20.46 -10.39
C ASP A 149 -1.40 -19.84 -10.29
N GLY A 150 -1.68 -19.13 -9.19
CA GLY A 150 -2.94 -18.42 -9.01
C GLY A 150 -3.19 -17.34 -10.04
N LEU A 151 -2.16 -16.57 -10.38
CA LEU A 151 -2.24 -15.53 -11.43
C LEU A 151 -2.38 -16.14 -12.84
N VAL A 152 -1.68 -17.25 -13.11
CA VAL A 152 -1.81 -17.99 -14.37
C VAL A 152 -3.24 -18.55 -14.51
N ASP A 153 -3.79 -19.17 -13.47
CA ASP A 153 -5.18 -19.66 -13.45
C ASP A 153 -6.20 -18.55 -13.75
N ILE A 154 -5.98 -17.34 -13.19
CA ILE A 154 -6.85 -16.19 -13.46
C ILE A 154 -6.71 -15.74 -14.91
N ALA A 155 -5.49 -15.67 -15.44
CA ALA A 155 -5.24 -15.32 -16.83
C ALA A 155 -6.00 -16.25 -17.78
N ASP A 156 -5.89 -17.58 -17.59
CA ASP A 156 -6.58 -18.60 -18.39
C ASP A 156 -8.10 -18.44 -18.33
N LYS A 157 -8.67 -18.23 -17.14
CA LYS A 157 -10.12 -18.03 -16.95
C LYS A 157 -10.66 -16.77 -17.66
N VAL A 158 -9.83 -15.74 -17.76
CA VAL A 158 -10.18 -14.47 -18.43
C VAL A 158 -9.90 -14.51 -19.92
N GLY A 159 -9.08 -15.46 -20.39
CA GLY A 159 -8.63 -15.60 -21.76
C GLY A 159 -7.48 -14.66 -22.13
N LEU A 160 -6.63 -14.35 -21.17
CA LEU A 160 -5.39 -13.58 -21.33
C LEU A 160 -4.20 -14.54 -21.49
N GLU A 161 -3.17 -14.04 -22.12
CA GLU A 161 -1.88 -14.72 -22.31
C GLU A 161 -0.86 -14.00 -21.40
N PRO A 162 -0.45 -14.59 -20.26
CA PRO A 162 0.50 -13.96 -19.37
C PRO A 162 1.88 -13.90 -20.04
N TYR A 163 2.28 -12.71 -20.46
CA TYR A 163 3.61 -12.46 -21.01
C TYR A 163 4.67 -12.47 -19.91
N ALA A 164 4.32 -11.86 -18.75
CA ALA A 164 5.17 -11.86 -17.56
C ALA A 164 4.31 -11.77 -16.28
N ILE A 165 4.87 -12.28 -15.20
CA ILE A 165 4.47 -11.98 -13.83
C ILE A 165 5.64 -11.23 -13.22
N ASP A 166 5.41 -10.02 -12.74
CA ASP A 166 6.44 -9.09 -12.33
C ASP A 166 6.13 -8.48 -10.96
N VAL A 167 7.09 -7.83 -10.35
CA VAL A 167 7.02 -7.30 -8.99
C VAL A 167 6.73 -5.81 -8.97
N GLU A 168 5.99 -5.38 -7.96
CA GLU A 168 5.56 -3.99 -7.77
C GLU A 168 6.71 -2.97 -7.85
N PRO A 169 7.87 -3.13 -7.16
CA PRO A 169 8.94 -2.15 -7.22
C PRO A 169 9.47 -1.92 -8.64
N LEU A 170 9.56 -2.96 -9.47
CA LEU A 170 10.02 -2.79 -10.85
C LEU A 170 8.98 -2.07 -11.71
N ALA A 171 7.69 -2.30 -11.47
CA ALA A 171 6.62 -1.57 -12.14
C ALA A 171 6.63 -0.07 -11.77
N LEU A 172 6.73 0.25 -10.47
CA LEU A 172 6.84 1.63 -10.01
C LEU A 172 8.07 2.32 -10.58
N GLY A 173 9.21 1.61 -10.65
CA GLY A 173 10.42 2.10 -11.31
C GLY A 173 10.17 2.47 -12.77
N ARG A 174 9.45 1.66 -13.55
CA ARG A 174 9.13 1.96 -14.97
C ARG A 174 8.21 3.17 -15.10
N SER A 175 7.13 3.22 -14.32
CA SER A 175 6.10 4.28 -14.47
C SER A 175 6.51 5.63 -13.90
N LEU A 176 7.30 5.66 -12.83
CA LEU A 176 7.59 6.89 -12.10
C LEU A 176 9.04 7.38 -12.28
N ILE A 177 9.95 6.50 -12.64
CA ILE A 177 11.38 6.82 -12.71
C ILE A 177 11.90 6.70 -14.15
N LEU A 178 11.90 5.50 -14.75
CA LEU A 178 12.51 5.26 -16.05
C LEU A 178 11.80 5.97 -17.20
N SER A 179 10.47 6.13 -17.10
CA SER A 179 9.69 6.90 -18.08
C SER A 179 9.87 8.42 -17.97
N GLN A 180 10.54 8.92 -16.92
CA GLN A 180 10.69 10.34 -16.60
C GLN A 180 12.18 10.68 -16.44
N PRO A 181 12.84 11.25 -17.47
CA PRO A 181 14.30 11.45 -17.46
C PRO A 181 14.85 12.32 -16.32
N ASP A 182 14.05 13.27 -15.82
CA ASP A 182 14.39 14.11 -14.67
C ASP A 182 14.49 13.31 -13.35
N MET A 183 13.80 12.18 -13.25
CA MET A 183 13.83 11.29 -12.09
C MET A 183 15.03 10.35 -12.05
N GLN A 184 15.84 10.32 -13.12
CA GLN A 184 16.98 9.40 -13.22
C GLN A 184 18.31 10.05 -12.77
N GLN A 185 18.30 11.30 -12.31
CA GLN A 185 19.52 12.06 -11.99
C GLN A 185 19.91 12.03 -10.51
N GLY A 186 19.43 11.07 -9.74
CA GLY A 186 19.75 10.98 -8.32
C GLY A 186 18.93 9.90 -7.66
N ALA A 187 18.87 9.94 -6.33
CA ALA A 187 18.04 9.01 -5.60
C ALA A 187 16.64 9.59 -5.36
N VAL A 188 15.62 8.76 -5.58
CA VAL A 188 14.20 9.05 -5.38
C VAL A 188 13.58 7.94 -4.56
N ALA A 189 12.82 8.30 -3.52
CA ALA A 189 12.01 7.34 -2.79
C ALA A 189 10.57 7.36 -3.33
N VAL A 190 10.02 6.18 -3.60
CA VAL A 190 8.61 6.00 -3.96
C VAL A 190 7.91 5.28 -2.81
N ILE A 191 6.82 5.83 -2.33
CA ILE A 191 6.02 5.25 -1.25
C ILE A 191 4.65 4.93 -1.80
N ASN A 192 4.34 3.65 -1.91
CA ASN A 192 3.03 3.18 -2.34
C ASN A 192 2.16 2.85 -1.13
N LEU A 193 1.22 3.75 -0.82
CA LEU A 193 0.29 3.63 0.30
C LEU A 193 -0.94 2.79 -0.11
N GLY A 194 -0.80 1.48 -0.03
CA GLY A 194 -1.87 0.53 -0.34
C GLY A 194 -2.90 0.40 0.78
N ALA A 195 -3.90 -0.47 0.56
CA ALA A 195 -4.92 -0.75 1.56
C ALA A 195 -4.36 -1.62 2.71
N ASN A 196 -3.64 -2.67 2.39
CA ASN A 196 -3.16 -3.66 3.35
C ASN A 196 -1.67 -3.48 3.73
N ALA A 197 -0.89 -2.92 2.81
CA ALA A 197 0.54 -2.72 2.98
C ALA A 197 0.98 -1.39 2.37
N THR A 198 2.11 -0.90 2.84
CA THR A 198 2.83 0.24 2.25
C THR A 198 4.20 -0.23 1.78
N SER A 199 4.56 0.03 0.52
CA SER A 199 5.93 -0.16 0.08
C SER A 199 6.74 1.14 0.14
N ILE A 200 8.02 1.01 0.45
CA ILE A 200 9.02 2.07 0.41
C ILE A 200 10.13 1.57 -0.50
N ASP A 201 10.19 2.12 -1.71
CA ASP A 201 11.14 1.71 -2.73
C ASP A 201 12.06 2.87 -3.06
N ILE A 202 13.37 2.71 -2.87
CA ILE A 202 14.36 3.73 -3.20
C ILE A 202 15.07 3.35 -4.49
N TYR A 203 15.09 4.29 -5.43
CA TYR A 203 15.78 4.16 -6.71
C TYR A 203 16.95 5.12 -6.73
N ASP A 204 18.12 4.65 -7.13
CA ASP A 204 19.29 5.47 -7.37
C ASP A 204 19.65 5.45 -8.86
N ARG A 205 19.71 6.63 -9.47
CA ARG A 205 20.03 6.80 -10.90
C ARG A 205 19.19 5.89 -11.81
N GLY A 206 17.89 5.82 -11.53
CA GLY A 206 16.92 5.06 -12.32
C GLY A 206 16.74 3.60 -11.91
N LEU A 207 17.60 3.04 -11.06
CA LEU A 207 17.62 1.62 -10.73
C LEU A 207 17.21 1.38 -9.28
N LEU A 208 16.44 0.31 -9.04
CA LEU A 208 16.02 -0.09 -7.71
C LEU A 208 17.24 -0.36 -6.83
N SER A 209 17.26 0.26 -5.65
CA SER A 209 18.36 0.16 -4.69
C SER A 209 17.92 -0.42 -3.36
N PHE A 210 16.70 -0.09 -2.90
CA PHE A 210 16.21 -0.56 -1.62
C PHE A 210 14.69 -0.74 -1.67
N PRO A 211 14.18 -1.96 -1.84
CA PRO A 211 12.76 -2.28 -1.70
C PRO A 211 12.44 -2.70 -0.27
N ARG A 212 11.33 -2.18 0.27
CA ARG A 212 10.82 -2.56 1.59
C ARG A 212 9.30 -2.52 1.62
N VAL A 213 8.67 -3.50 2.27
CA VAL A 213 7.22 -3.56 2.47
C VAL A 213 6.92 -3.50 3.97
N LEU A 214 5.98 -2.65 4.34
CA LEU A 214 5.45 -2.49 5.70
C LEU A 214 4.06 -3.11 5.77
N PRO A 215 3.71 -3.84 6.85
CA PRO A 215 2.39 -4.41 7.06
C PRO A 215 1.36 -3.36 7.54
N THR A 216 1.51 -2.13 7.11
CA THR A 216 0.69 -0.98 7.51
C THR A 216 0.08 -0.35 6.26
N GLY A 217 -1.23 -0.16 6.23
CA GLY A 217 -1.94 0.43 5.10
C GLY A 217 -3.26 1.09 5.51
N GLY A 218 -4.04 1.48 4.52
CA GLY A 218 -5.32 2.17 4.71
C GLY A 218 -6.34 1.41 5.55
N ASP A 219 -6.28 0.07 5.57
CA ASP A 219 -7.19 -0.78 6.37
C ASP A 219 -6.91 -0.64 7.88
N MET A 220 -5.65 -0.44 8.29
CA MET A 220 -5.31 -0.14 9.68
C MET A 220 -5.86 1.23 10.10
N MET A 221 -5.81 2.23 9.20
CA MET A 221 -6.43 3.54 9.45
C MET A 221 -7.95 3.41 9.61
N THR A 222 -8.61 2.58 8.79
CA THR A 222 -10.04 2.29 8.91
C THR A 222 -10.39 1.69 10.27
N ARG A 223 -9.61 0.69 10.71
CA ARG A 223 -9.81 0.07 12.04
C ARG A 223 -9.61 1.07 13.18
N ALA A 224 -8.57 1.89 13.10
CA ALA A 224 -8.32 2.93 14.11
C ALA A 224 -9.50 3.94 14.20
N VAL A 225 -10.09 4.30 13.06
CA VAL A 225 -11.31 5.15 13.02
C VAL A 225 -12.51 4.39 13.59
N ALA A 226 -12.70 3.12 13.22
CA ALA A 226 -13.78 2.27 13.73
C ALA A 226 -13.74 2.13 15.26
N GLU A 227 -12.58 1.82 15.81
CA GLU A 227 -12.34 1.68 17.24
C GLU A 227 -12.57 2.99 17.99
N ARG A 228 -11.99 4.09 17.48
CA ARG A 228 -12.10 5.39 18.16
C ARG A 228 -13.52 5.93 18.16
N LEU A 229 -14.27 5.73 17.08
CA LEU A 229 -15.64 6.24 16.93
C LEU A 229 -16.72 5.22 17.28
N MET A 230 -16.33 3.99 17.65
CA MET A 230 -17.22 2.85 17.91
C MET A 230 -18.19 2.58 16.75
N LEU A 231 -17.66 2.57 15.52
CA LEU A 231 -18.43 2.37 14.28
C LEU A 231 -18.10 1.02 13.63
N PRO A 232 -19.04 0.47 12.83
CA PRO A 232 -18.73 -0.62 11.92
C PRO A 232 -17.63 -0.22 10.93
N GLU A 233 -16.76 -1.17 10.54
CA GLU A 233 -15.65 -0.89 9.62
C GLU A 233 -16.10 -0.24 8.30
N ALA A 234 -17.26 -0.65 7.75
CA ALA A 234 -17.78 -0.07 6.51
C ALA A 234 -18.11 1.43 6.65
N GLU A 235 -18.66 1.85 7.79
CA GLU A 235 -18.95 3.26 8.07
C GLU A 235 -17.65 4.04 8.36
N ALA A 236 -16.73 3.42 9.07
CA ALA A 236 -15.42 4.00 9.35
C ALA A 236 -14.61 4.22 8.07
N GLU A 237 -14.68 3.28 7.10
CA GLU A 237 -14.06 3.43 5.78
C GLU A 237 -14.64 4.64 5.02
N GLN A 238 -15.96 4.79 5.01
CA GLN A 238 -16.62 5.93 4.37
C GLN A 238 -16.18 7.26 5.02
N LEU A 239 -16.14 7.32 6.34
CA LEU A 239 -15.69 8.50 7.07
C LEU A 239 -14.22 8.80 6.81
N LYS A 240 -13.36 7.79 6.83
CA LYS A 240 -11.95 7.96 6.48
C LYS A 240 -11.78 8.53 5.09
N VAL A 241 -12.47 7.97 4.08
CA VAL A 241 -12.38 8.46 2.69
C VAL A 241 -12.86 9.90 2.55
N GLN A 242 -13.86 10.30 3.33
CA GLN A 242 -14.45 11.64 3.25
C GLN A 242 -13.72 12.69 4.09
N LEU A 243 -13.19 12.30 5.26
CA LEU A 243 -12.74 13.24 6.29
C LEU A 243 -11.27 13.09 6.68
N ALA A 244 -10.56 12.05 6.21
CA ALA A 244 -9.15 11.92 6.52
C ALA A 244 -8.35 13.08 5.91
N GLU A 245 -7.66 13.81 6.77
CA GLU A 245 -6.78 14.91 6.42
C GLU A 245 -5.75 15.06 7.53
N VAL A 246 -4.54 15.44 7.19
CA VAL A 246 -3.55 15.83 8.21
C VAL A 246 -3.82 17.28 8.63
N LEU A 247 -4.24 17.45 9.89
CA LEU A 247 -4.48 18.76 10.48
C LEU A 247 -3.15 19.31 10.98
N MET A 248 -2.46 20.08 10.13
CA MET A 248 -1.09 20.56 10.37
C MET A 248 -0.98 21.46 11.62
N ASP A 249 -2.05 22.15 11.99
CA ASP A 249 -2.16 22.97 13.20
C ASP A 249 -2.28 22.13 14.49
N GLN A 250 -2.66 20.85 14.38
CA GLN A 250 -2.79 19.92 15.50
C GLN A 250 -1.62 18.93 15.59
N VAL A 251 -0.71 18.96 14.63
CA VAL A 251 0.54 18.19 14.72
C VAL A 251 1.38 18.80 15.84
N PRO A 252 1.80 18.01 16.87
CA PRO A 252 2.60 18.53 17.97
C PRO A 252 3.89 19.18 17.45
N LEU A 253 4.04 20.49 17.68
CA LEU A 253 5.27 21.20 17.37
C LEU A 253 6.37 20.74 18.34
N GLY A 254 7.28 19.90 17.83
CA GLY A 254 8.57 19.66 18.46
C GLY A 254 8.60 18.70 19.64
N THR A 255 8.51 17.42 19.35
CA THR A 255 9.53 16.53 19.93
C THR A 255 10.61 16.38 18.85
N PRO A 256 11.86 16.79 19.11
CA PRO A 256 12.98 16.33 18.29
C PRO A 256 12.97 14.81 18.42
N PHE A 257 12.62 14.11 17.34
CA PHE A 257 12.72 12.67 17.27
C PHE A 257 14.19 12.30 17.50
N GLY A 258 14.54 11.94 18.74
CA GLY A 258 15.90 11.68 19.17
C GLY A 258 16.09 11.55 20.68
N ALA A 259 15.01 11.58 21.49
CA ALA A 259 15.13 11.25 22.91
C ALA A 259 15.10 9.72 23.09
N PRO A 260 16.16 9.09 23.67
CA PRO A 260 16.16 7.67 23.99
C PRO A 260 15.27 7.44 25.23
N GLY A 261 14.07 6.93 25.05
CA GLY A 261 13.14 6.71 26.18
C GLY A 261 11.80 6.04 25.90
N GLY A 262 11.48 5.73 24.68
CA GLY A 262 10.25 5.00 24.32
C GLY A 262 10.54 3.51 24.11
N GLY A 263 9.94 2.64 24.92
CA GLY A 263 10.17 1.19 24.89
C GLY A 263 9.86 0.60 23.52
N PHE A 264 10.86 -0.03 22.95
CA PHE A 264 10.81 -0.70 21.65
C PHE A 264 9.98 -1.98 21.75
N TYR A 265 8.80 -2.02 21.12
CA TYR A 265 8.25 -3.27 20.63
C TYR A 265 8.99 -3.62 19.31
N THR A 266 10.00 -4.45 19.42
CA THR A 266 10.54 -5.16 18.24
C THR A 266 9.67 -6.39 18.03
N PRO A 267 8.98 -6.55 16.90
CA PRO A 267 8.50 -7.86 16.52
C PRO A 267 9.72 -8.65 16.05
N THR A 268 10.23 -9.49 16.92
CA THR A 268 11.22 -10.52 16.57
C THR A 268 10.55 -11.52 15.66
N LEU A 269 10.88 -11.50 14.39
CA LEU A 269 10.64 -12.61 13.46
C LEU A 269 11.42 -13.83 13.98
N GLY A 270 10.70 -14.83 14.50
CA GLY A 270 11.22 -16.17 14.73
C GLY A 270 12.09 -16.35 15.97
N GLY A 271 11.57 -16.06 17.16
CA GLY A 271 12.15 -16.49 18.43
C GLY A 271 11.12 -17.28 19.24
N VAL A 272 11.45 -18.52 19.57
CA VAL A 272 10.74 -19.34 20.55
C VAL A 272 10.56 -18.53 21.84
N PRO A 273 9.36 -18.48 22.46
CA PRO A 273 9.18 -17.76 23.72
C PRO A 273 10.06 -18.37 24.81
N PRO A 274 10.71 -17.57 25.66
CA PRO A 274 11.49 -18.10 26.77
C PRO A 274 10.56 -18.80 27.75
N THR A 275 10.88 -20.05 28.06
CA THR A 275 10.27 -20.83 29.16
C THR A 275 10.41 -20.06 30.47
N PRO A 276 9.34 -19.90 31.25
CA PRO A 276 9.44 -19.28 32.57
C PRO A 276 10.21 -20.20 33.53
N PRO A 277 11.00 -19.64 34.44
CA PRO A 277 11.72 -20.43 35.43
C PRO A 277 10.73 -21.15 36.36
N ALA A 278 10.96 -22.44 36.55
CA ALA A 278 10.19 -23.27 37.46
C ALA A 278 10.31 -22.78 38.91
N GLY A 279 9.18 -22.55 39.55
CA GLY A 279 9.08 -22.50 41.00
C GLY A 279 8.50 -21.22 41.59
N MET A 280 7.14 -21.11 41.55
CA MET A 280 6.36 -20.51 42.67
C MET A 280 4.95 -21.12 42.68
N PRO A 281 4.39 -21.49 43.87
CA PRO A 281 3.14 -22.20 43.94
C PRO A 281 1.93 -21.26 43.78
N PHE A 282 0.97 -21.74 43.00
CA PHE A 282 -0.35 -21.11 42.86
C PHE A 282 -1.11 -21.23 44.18
N ALA A 283 -1.46 -20.09 44.76
CA ALA A 283 -2.48 -20.01 45.79
C ALA A 283 -3.85 -19.96 45.10
N GLY A 284 -4.69 -20.96 45.39
CA GLY A 284 -6.05 -21.02 44.92
C GLY A 284 -6.92 -19.93 45.59
N SER A 285 -7.77 -19.28 44.82
CA SER A 285 -8.87 -18.47 45.31
C SER A 285 -10.18 -19.20 45.07
N GLU A 286 -10.77 -19.66 46.16
CA GLU A 286 -12.14 -20.20 46.22
C GLU A 286 -13.16 -19.12 45.84
N SER A 287 -14.08 -19.49 44.97
CA SER A 287 -15.25 -18.72 44.61
C SER A 287 -16.31 -18.86 45.70
N ALA A 288 -16.64 -17.77 46.37
CA ALA A 288 -17.81 -17.67 47.29
C ALA A 288 -19.07 -17.29 46.48
N PRO A 289 -20.26 -17.87 46.82
CA PRO A 289 -21.51 -17.58 46.12
C PRO A 289 -22.14 -16.28 46.62
N MET A 290 -22.66 -15.47 45.73
CA MET A 290 -23.46 -14.26 46.03
C MET A 290 -24.88 -14.65 46.46
N PRO A 291 -25.44 -14.01 47.51
CA PRO A 291 -26.83 -14.22 47.92
C PRO A 291 -27.80 -13.42 47.05
N GLY A 292 -28.91 -14.05 46.69
CA GLY A 292 -30.00 -13.42 45.96
C GLY A 292 -30.71 -12.30 46.73
N LEU A 293 -31.04 -11.26 46.02
CA LEU A 293 -31.95 -10.20 46.48
C LEU A 293 -33.27 -10.29 45.73
N ASP A 294 -34.30 -10.69 46.44
CA ASP A 294 -35.71 -10.56 46.07
C ASP A 294 -36.10 -9.09 45.94
N MET A 295 -36.70 -8.71 44.83
CA MET A 295 -37.35 -7.43 44.64
C MET A 295 -38.89 -7.63 44.65
N PRO A 296 -39.62 -6.93 45.49
CA PRO A 296 -41.11 -6.96 45.41
C PRO A 296 -41.62 -6.03 44.30
N GLY A 297 -42.65 -6.48 43.60
CA GLY A 297 -43.33 -5.72 42.56
C GLY A 297 -44.04 -4.47 43.12
N GLY A 298 -43.87 -3.37 42.38
CA GLY A 298 -44.58 -2.13 42.57
C GLY A 298 -45.37 -1.78 41.30
N GLU A 299 -46.67 -1.65 41.45
CA GLU A 299 -47.63 -1.26 40.39
C GLU A 299 -47.37 0.18 39.92
N ALA A 300 -47.41 0.39 38.61
CA ALA A 300 -47.24 1.70 37.99
C ALA A 300 -48.58 2.46 38.02
N GLU A 301 -48.63 3.52 38.81
CA GLU A 301 -49.70 4.54 38.73
C GLU A 301 -49.42 5.52 37.58
N THR A 302 -50.40 5.69 36.73
CA THR A 302 -50.47 6.69 35.64
C THR A 302 -50.72 8.09 36.20
N PRO A 303 -49.98 9.13 35.81
CA PRO A 303 -50.30 10.52 36.20
C PRO A 303 -51.53 11.06 35.43
N PRO A 304 -52.32 11.98 36.02
CA PRO A 304 -53.52 12.53 35.42
C PRO A 304 -53.21 13.56 34.31
N GLU A 305 -54.02 13.52 33.27
CA GLU A 305 -54.01 14.48 32.15
C GLU A 305 -54.34 15.90 32.63
N VAL A 306 -53.48 16.86 32.22
CA VAL A 306 -53.72 18.29 32.39
C VAL A 306 -54.34 18.85 31.10
N PRO A 307 -55.48 19.59 31.15
CA PRO A 307 -56.12 20.13 29.98
C PRO A 307 -55.32 21.29 29.34
N PRO A 308 -55.36 21.48 28.00
CA PRO A 308 -54.55 22.49 27.31
C PRO A 308 -55.03 23.92 27.61
N SER A 309 -54.06 24.81 27.88
CA SER A 309 -54.26 26.23 28.02
C SER A 309 -54.48 26.93 26.67
N PRO A 310 -55.45 27.85 26.51
CA PRO A 310 -55.82 28.47 25.23
C PRO A 310 -54.98 29.70 24.83
N PHE A 311 -53.79 29.90 25.36
CA PHE A 311 -52.89 30.98 24.98
C PHE A 311 -51.44 30.47 24.82
N ALA A 312 -51.22 29.78 23.71
CA ALA A 312 -49.88 29.60 23.18
C ALA A 312 -49.75 30.38 21.87
N ALA A 313 -49.06 31.50 21.88
CA ALA A 313 -48.67 32.21 20.67
C ALA A 313 -47.69 31.32 19.87
N GLU A 314 -47.96 31.15 18.59
CA GLU A 314 -47.07 30.47 17.66
C GLU A 314 -45.68 31.18 17.66
N PRO A 315 -44.57 30.46 17.86
CA PRO A 315 -43.28 31.06 17.67
C PRO A 315 -43.01 31.30 16.19
N SER A 316 -42.73 32.54 15.82
CA SER A 316 -42.24 32.94 14.53
C SER A 316 -41.00 32.14 14.17
N PRO A 317 -40.79 31.71 12.90
CA PRO A 317 -39.58 31.00 12.50
C PRO A 317 -38.37 31.92 12.63
N GLU A 318 -37.48 31.58 13.56
CA GLU A 318 -36.14 32.20 13.60
C GLU A 318 -35.38 31.85 12.31
N PRO A 319 -34.60 32.80 11.73
CA PRO A 319 -33.79 32.51 10.57
C PRO A 319 -32.74 31.47 10.94
N GLY A 320 -32.78 30.32 10.27
CA GLY A 320 -31.93 29.15 10.53
C GLY A 320 -30.46 29.52 10.50
N LEU A 321 -29.81 29.38 11.63
CA LEU A 321 -28.35 29.31 11.74
C LEU A 321 -27.86 28.05 11.02
N PRO A 322 -26.73 28.09 10.32
CA PRO A 322 -26.15 26.91 9.69
C PRO A 322 -25.50 26.02 10.78
N ALA A 323 -26.28 25.10 11.35
CA ALA A 323 -25.88 24.25 12.45
C ALA A 323 -25.07 23.00 12.05
N ALA A 324 -24.67 22.86 10.75
CA ALA A 324 -24.04 21.66 10.25
C ALA A 324 -22.48 21.71 10.24
N GLN A 325 -21.86 22.87 10.26
CA GLN A 325 -20.39 22.99 10.18
C GLN A 325 -19.62 22.55 11.44
N PRO A 326 -19.99 22.91 12.67
CA PRO A 326 -19.21 22.52 13.86
C PRO A 326 -19.22 21.02 14.15
N ALA A 327 -20.23 20.28 13.71
CA ALA A 327 -20.28 18.84 13.89
C ALA A 327 -19.40 18.08 12.88
N ALA A 328 -19.24 18.58 11.66
CA ALA A 328 -18.36 18.02 10.65
C ALA A 328 -16.88 18.26 11.03
N ASP A 329 -16.55 19.44 11.51
CA ASP A 329 -15.20 19.77 11.97
C ASP A 329 -14.77 18.91 13.16
N ALA A 330 -15.66 18.68 14.12
CA ALA A 330 -15.40 17.81 15.26
C ALA A 330 -15.13 16.35 14.81
N ARG A 331 -15.88 15.83 13.83
CA ARG A 331 -15.65 14.48 13.28
C ARG A 331 -14.32 14.39 12.53
N LYS A 332 -13.95 15.41 11.77
CA LYS A 332 -12.68 15.50 11.08
C LYS A 332 -11.50 15.41 12.04
N VAL A 333 -11.58 16.16 13.15
CA VAL A 333 -10.59 16.09 14.24
C VAL A 333 -10.51 14.68 14.84
N GLN A 334 -11.65 14.02 15.10
CA GLN A 334 -11.66 12.67 15.63
C GLN A 334 -11.04 11.63 14.66
N VAL A 335 -11.32 11.75 13.34
CA VAL A 335 -10.70 10.91 12.30
C VAL A 335 -9.20 11.16 12.27
N PHE A 336 -8.74 12.41 12.24
CA PHE A 336 -7.32 12.74 12.28
C PHE A 336 -6.64 12.14 13.52
N GLN A 337 -7.20 12.34 14.70
CA GLN A 337 -6.65 11.78 15.95
C GLN A 337 -6.62 10.24 15.97
N ALA A 338 -7.50 9.57 15.22
CA ALA A 338 -7.46 8.11 15.08
C ALA A 338 -6.30 7.65 14.19
N ILE A 339 -6.07 8.34 13.07
CA ILE A 339 -5.05 7.93 12.09
C ILE A 339 -3.65 8.50 12.39
N TYR A 340 -3.54 9.56 13.18
CA TYR A 340 -2.28 10.26 13.43
C TYR A 340 -1.15 9.36 13.96
N PRO A 341 -1.37 8.45 14.93
CA PRO A 341 -0.30 7.54 15.38
C PRO A 341 0.26 6.66 14.26
N LEU A 342 -0.59 6.23 13.31
CA LEU A 342 -0.18 5.43 12.16
C LEU A 342 0.63 6.26 11.15
N LEU A 343 0.30 7.55 11.01
CA LEU A 343 1.07 8.48 10.20
C LEU A 343 2.45 8.78 10.81
N GLU A 344 2.55 8.89 12.13
CA GLU A 344 3.84 9.03 12.83
C GLU A 344 4.72 7.78 12.66
N GLU A 345 4.12 6.58 12.76
CA GLU A 345 4.81 5.33 12.51
C GLU A 345 5.33 5.28 11.05
N LEU A 346 4.48 5.63 10.09
CA LEU A 346 4.86 5.72 8.67
C LEU A 346 6.08 6.65 8.48
N VAL A 347 6.04 7.85 9.03
CA VAL A 347 7.16 8.80 8.97
C VAL A 347 8.43 8.22 9.58
N SER A 348 8.31 7.53 10.72
CA SER A 348 9.45 6.86 11.37
C SER A 348 10.05 5.77 10.48
N GLU A 349 9.21 4.97 9.81
CA GLU A 349 9.67 3.92 8.89
C GLU A 349 10.31 4.48 7.62
N ILE A 350 9.76 5.57 7.08
CA ILE A 350 10.38 6.29 5.95
C ILE A 350 11.76 6.80 6.36
N ARG A 351 11.88 7.44 7.52
CA ARG A 351 13.15 7.95 8.04
C ARG A 351 14.19 6.84 8.19
N ARG A 352 13.83 5.70 8.80
CA ARG A 352 14.73 4.54 8.92
C ARG A 352 15.20 4.03 7.56
N SER A 353 14.32 4.00 6.56
CA SER A 353 14.66 3.57 5.21
C SER A 353 15.60 4.54 4.51
N VAL A 354 15.38 5.86 4.67
CA VAL A 354 16.27 6.93 4.17
C VAL A 354 17.65 6.85 4.82
N GLU A 355 17.71 6.71 6.15
CA GLU A 355 18.96 6.60 6.89
C GLU A 355 19.74 5.32 6.51
N TYR A 356 19.04 4.19 6.36
CA TYR A 356 19.65 2.95 5.90
C TYR A 356 20.25 3.12 4.49
N PHE A 357 19.50 3.70 3.56
CA PHE A 357 20.00 3.97 2.21
C PHE A 357 21.26 4.85 2.24
N ARG A 358 21.26 5.96 2.99
CA ARG A 358 22.40 6.86 3.14
C ARG A 358 23.62 6.16 3.72
N SER A 359 23.43 5.25 4.65
CA SER A 359 24.54 4.50 5.27
C SER A 359 25.23 3.53 4.30
N ARG A 360 24.50 3.05 3.29
CA ARG A 360 25.03 2.09 2.29
C ARG A 360 25.55 2.78 1.03
N HIS A 361 25.03 3.94 0.67
CA HIS A 361 25.37 4.67 -0.54
C HIS A 361 26.02 6.01 -0.19
N THR A 362 27.33 5.96 0.11
CA THR A 362 28.09 7.15 0.52
C THR A 362 28.05 8.23 -0.57
N GLY A 363 27.56 9.40 -0.22
CA GLY A 363 27.44 10.54 -1.14
C GLY A 363 26.17 10.58 -1.98
N ALA A 364 25.30 9.60 -1.90
CA ALA A 364 23.97 9.65 -2.51
C ALA A 364 22.96 10.20 -1.49
N ASP A 365 22.20 11.23 -1.90
CA ASP A 365 21.10 11.77 -1.09
C ASP A 365 19.79 11.66 -1.85
N ILE A 366 18.71 11.41 -1.11
CA ILE A 366 17.37 11.30 -1.69
C ILE A 366 16.86 12.72 -1.95
N GLY A 367 16.71 13.08 -3.22
CA GLY A 367 16.29 14.40 -3.66
C GLY A 367 14.80 14.66 -3.48
N GLN A 368 13.96 13.62 -3.51
CA GLN A 368 12.50 13.73 -3.36
C GLN A 368 11.86 12.41 -2.96
N ILE A 369 10.65 12.54 -2.42
CA ILE A 369 9.75 11.44 -2.10
C ILE A 369 8.49 11.57 -2.96
N LEU A 370 8.09 10.48 -3.62
CA LEU A 370 6.88 10.38 -4.42
C LEU A 370 5.87 9.47 -3.71
N LEU A 371 4.62 9.94 -3.56
CA LEU A 371 3.54 9.18 -2.94
C LEU A 371 2.60 8.62 -4.01
N CYS A 372 2.29 7.35 -3.97
CA CYS A 372 1.27 6.72 -4.83
C CYS A 372 0.39 5.75 -4.02
N GLY A 373 -0.57 5.11 -4.67
CA GLY A 373 -1.56 4.28 -3.98
C GLY A 373 -2.74 5.07 -3.40
N GLY A 374 -3.68 4.37 -2.78
CA GLY A 374 -4.93 4.98 -2.29
C GLY A 374 -4.76 5.98 -1.16
N GLY A 375 -3.74 5.81 -0.32
CA GLY A 375 -3.45 6.72 0.79
C GLY A 375 -2.71 7.99 0.37
N ALA A 376 -2.15 8.05 -0.83
CA ALA A 376 -1.33 9.17 -1.29
C ALA A 376 -2.08 10.51 -1.40
N VAL A 377 -3.41 10.45 -1.51
CA VAL A 377 -4.27 11.63 -1.68
C VAL A 377 -4.91 12.13 -0.38
N ILE A 378 -4.49 11.60 0.78
CA ILE A 378 -4.86 12.19 2.07
C ILE A 378 -4.36 13.63 2.09
N PRO A 379 -5.25 14.64 2.23
CA PRO A 379 -4.84 16.04 2.19
C PRO A 379 -3.76 16.36 3.23
N ASN A 380 -2.76 17.14 2.83
CA ASN A 380 -1.59 17.57 3.61
C ASN A 380 -0.62 16.44 4.03
N LEU A 381 -0.82 15.19 3.59
CA LEU A 381 0.09 14.09 3.92
C LEU A 381 1.49 14.32 3.34
N ASP A 382 1.56 14.81 2.11
CA ASP A 382 2.82 15.17 1.44
C ASP A 382 3.57 16.27 2.21
N GLN A 383 2.87 17.31 2.64
CA GLN A 383 3.44 18.38 3.45
C GLN A 383 3.90 17.88 4.82
N PHE A 384 3.13 17.01 5.46
CA PHE A 384 3.48 16.40 6.73
C PHE A 384 4.77 15.57 6.62
N ILE A 385 4.87 14.70 5.61
CA ILE A 385 6.06 13.89 5.36
C ILE A 385 7.26 14.80 5.03
N ALA A 386 7.07 15.78 4.13
CA ALA A 386 8.14 16.72 3.75
C ALA A 386 8.69 17.47 4.96
N THR A 387 7.83 17.99 5.83
CA THR A 387 8.23 18.72 7.04
C THR A 387 8.92 17.81 8.06
N SER A 388 8.41 16.58 8.21
CA SER A 388 8.92 15.62 9.20
C SER A 388 10.26 14.99 8.82
N ILE A 389 10.49 14.77 7.51
CA ILE A 389 11.70 14.09 6.98
C ILE A 389 12.74 15.12 6.50
N GLY A 390 12.31 16.31 6.08
CA GLY A 390 13.19 17.32 5.47
C GLY A 390 13.50 17.06 3.99
N ILE A 391 12.70 16.24 3.31
CA ILE A 391 12.84 15.91 1.89
C ILE A 391 11.57 16.33 1.15
N PRO A 392 11.66 17.07 0.02
CA PRO A 392 10.50 17.42 -0.79
C PRO A 392 9.66 16.20 -1.12
N THR A 393 8.35 16.28 -0.84
CA THR A 393 7.41 15.17 -1.03
C THR A 393 6.23 15.64 -1.87
N SER A 394 5.76 14.80 -2.80
CA SER A 394 4.61 15.11 -3.66
C SER A 394 3.89 13.84 -4.09
N VAL A 395 2.63 13.99 -4.50
CA VAL A 395 1.88 12.88 -5.12
C VAL A 395 2.46 12.58 -6.50
N ALA A 396 2.76 11.30 -6.73
CA ALA A 396 3.35 10.81 -7.97
C ALA A 396 2.40 10.93 -9.16
N ASN A 397 2.95 11.28 -10.32
CA ASN A 397 2.19 11.33 -11.57
C ASN A 397 2.77 10.36 -12.61
N PRO A 398 2.25 9.12 -12.73
CA PRO A 398 2.72 8.13 -13.69
C PRO A 398 2.36 8.47 -15.16
N LEU A 399 1.57 9.53 -15.38
CA LEU A 399 1.17 9.95 -16.73
C LEU A 399 2.22 10.82 -17.43
N ARG A 400 3.21 11.35 -16.69
CA ARG A 400 4.25 12.23 -17.26
C ARG A 400 5.13 11.54 -18.30
N GLY A 401 5.34 10.23 -18.15
CA GLY A 401 6.19 9.43 -19.04
C GLY A 401 5.47 8.79 -20.24
N VAL A 402 4.17 8.99 -20.39
CA VAL A 402 3.35 8.36 -21.42
C VAL A 402 2.49 9.37 -22.16
N GLN A 403 2.24 9.10 -23.45
CA GLN A 403 1.24 9.86 -24.20
C GLN A 403 -0.17 9.32 -23.90
N LEU A 404 -1.11 10.21 -23.62
CA LEU A 404 -2.50 9.82 -23.34
C LEU A 404 -3.30 9.72 -24.64
N ASN A 405 -3.90 8.55 -24.88
CA ASN A 405 -4.88 8.30 -25.94
C ASN A 405 -5.97 7.35 -25.42
N VAL A 406 -6.52 7.69 -24.28
CA VAL A 406 -7.54 6.85 -23.59
C VAL A 406 -8.90 7.09 -24.25
N ARG A 407 -9.60 5.99 -24.60
CA ARG A 407 -10.83 6.05 -25.42
C ARG A 407 -12.11 6.06 -24.58
N ARG A 408 -12.13 5.39 -23.45
CA ARG A 408 -13.34 5.17 -22.65
C ARG A 408 -13.54 6.16 -21.51
N HIS A 409 -12.44 6.74 -21.03
CA HIS A 409 -12.46 7.68 -19.91
C HIS A 409 -11.90 9.03 -20.35
N GLY A 410 -12.51 10.11 -19.87
CA GLY A 410 -11.98 11.46 -20.12
C GLY A 410 -10.62 11.67 -19.44
N PRO A 411 -9.81 12.63 -19.94
CA PRO A 411 -8.50 12.91 -19.38
C PRO A 411 -8.56 13.33 -17.89
N GLU A 412 -9.63 13.98 -17.45
CA GLU A 412 -9.84 14.35 -16.04
C GLU A 412 -9.99 13.13 -15.13
N TYR A 413 -10.73 12.10 -15.56
CA TYR A 413 -10.86 10.84 -14.84
C TYR A 413 -9.50 10.16 -14.68
N VAL A 414 -8.73 10.09 -15.78
CA VAL A 414 -7.40 9.45 -15.77
C VAL A 414 -6.46 10.22 -14.83
N ALA A 415 -6.49 11.55 -14.88
CA ALA A 415 -5.65 12.39 -14.03
C ALA A 415 -6.01 12.28 -12.54
N SER A 416 -7.30 12.29 -12.20
CA SER A 416 -7.74 12.18 -10.80
C SER A 416 -7.45 10.82 -10.16
N HIS A 417 -7.31 9.76 -10.97
CA HIS A 417 -7.01 8.41 -10.50
C HIS A 417 -5.57 7.96 -10.79
N ALA A 418 -4.72 8.86 -11.31
CA ALA A 418 -3.36 8.53 -11.73
C ALA A 418 -2.53 7.88 -10.61
N HIS A 419 -2.66 8.37 -9.37
CA HIS A 419 -1.98 7.84 -8.18
C HIS A 419 -2.28 6.36 -7.89
N LEU A 420 -3.45 5.85 -8.28
CA LEU A 420 -3.84 4.45 -8.16
C LEU A 420 -3.28 3.57 -9.28
N LEU A 421 -2.99 4.17 -10.44
CA LEU A 421 -2.65 3.46 -11.67
C LEU A 421 -1.14 3.22 -11.85
N ALA A 422 -0.29 3.73 -10.94
CA ALA A 422 1.17 3.69 -11.09
C ALA A 422 1.71 2.27 -11.35
N VAL A 423 1.26 1.27 -10.57
CA VAL A 423 1.67 -0.13 -10.75
C VAL A 423 1.14 -0.70 -12.06
N ALA A 424 -0.16 -0.53 -12.37
CA ALA A 424 -0.74 -1.06 -13.58
C ALA A 424 -0.12 -0.45 -14.86
N ILE A 425 0.17 0.86 -14.86
CA ILE A 425 0.89 1.53 -15.95
C ILE A 425 2.31 0.96 -16.06
N GLY A 426 3.02 0.79 -14.95
CA GLY A 426 4.36 0.22 -14.92
C GLY A 426 4.44 -1.23 -15.43
N MET A 427 3.40 -2.03 -15.14
CA MET A 427 3.24 -3.36 -15.72
C MET A 427 3.02 -3.28 -17.23
N GLY A 428 2.13 -2.39 -17.69
CA GLY A 428 1.90 -2.17 -19.13
C GLY A 428 3.12 -1.65 -19.88
N LEU A 429 4.02 -0.95 -19.21
CA LEU A 429 5.30 -0.46 -19.73
C LEU A 429 6.40 -1.53 -19.83
N HIS A 430 6.20 -2.71 -19.23
CA HIS A 430 7.21 -3.78 -19.23
C HIS A 430 7.84 -4.07 -20.61
N PRO A 431 7.08 -4.11 -21.73
CA PRO A 431 7.68 -4.33 -23.05
C PRO A 431 8.48 -3.13 -23.59
N CYS A 432 8.50 -2.00 -22.92
CA CYS A 432 9.21 -0.79 -23.34
C CYS A 432 10.63 -0.69 -22.77
N PHE A 433 10.92 -1.46 -21.73
CA PHE A 433 12.16 -1.48 -20.97
C PHE A 433 12.69 -2.91 -20.84
#